data_b46b685eef41daf42587300ee96e5a66
#
_entry.id   b46b685eef41daf42587300ee96e5a66
#
_cell.length_a   1.000
_cell.length_b   1.000
_cell.length_c   1.000
_cell.angle_alpha   90.00
_cell.angle_beta   90.00
_cell.angle_gamma   90.00
#
_symmetry.space_group_name_H-M   'P 1'
#
loop_
_entity.id
_entity.type
_entity.pdbx_description
1 polymer ?
#
loop_
_entity_poly.entity_id
_entity_poly.type
_entity_poly.pdbx_seq_one_letter_code
_entity_poly.pdbx_strand_id
1 'polypeptide(L)'
;MQHDPKKQTLEASTAAFLRSLIGRKLSPQTTRAYRTDVTQFVAWLAETNGVADTASKITRLDMTEYLAYLAGRGLTGVSCARKLAALREYFRYLEGLDQIARSPLAGIDTPKREQRGRNYLTPEEYSRLLAAAGGHARDFAILTLFLQTGIRISELCALEIEDIDTKGRTLRVREGKGQSARTVELEKKGAQAVTSWLRVRPETLSETLFLGRDGQPLKEWGVRDLLAKYCAAAGIKKAITPHSLRHTFASYKAERGVSAFQLKEWLGHRKLDTTQIYVHMARKNAKKVMEATSL
;
A
#
# COMPACT_ATOMS: atom_id res chain seq x y z
N MET A 1 45.57 1.06 -16.04
CA MET A 1 45.07 -0.01 -15.13
C MET A 1 43.65 -0.36 -15.54
N GLN A 2 43.42 -1.51 -16.15
CA GLN A 2 42.08 -1.98 -16.45
C GLN A 2 41.37 -2.28 -15.12
N HIS A 3 40.25 -1.60 -14.88
CA HIS A 3 39.43 -1.82 -13.71
C HIS A 3 38.76 -3.19 -13.81
N ASP A 4 39.24 -4.16 -13.03
CA ASP A 4 38.63 -5.48 -12.96
C ASP A 4 37.35 -5.39 -12.11
N PRO A 5 36.13 -5.48 -12.71
CA PRO A 5 34.88 -5.29 -12.00
C PRO A 5 34.67 -6.32 -10.88
N LYS A 6 35.30 -7.49 -10.97
CA LYS A 6 35.21 -8.58 -9.95
C LYS A 6 35.96 -8.27 -8.67
N LYS A 7 36.87 -7.29 -8.68
CA LYS A 7 37.67 -6.87 -7.52
C LYS A 7 37.05 -5.68 -6.77
N GLN A 8 35.91 -5.18 -7.20
CA GLN A 8 35.23 -4.11 -6.51
C GLN A 8 34.71 -4.59 -5.15
N THR A 9 34.94 -3.82 -4.09
CA THR A 9 34.47 -4.16 -2.75
C THR A 9 32.94 -4.22 -2.71
N LEU A 10 32.38 -5.07 -1.84
CA LEU A 10 30.95 -5.22 -1.68
C LEU A 10 30.29 -3.88 -1.30
N GLU A 11 30.96 -3.09 -0.44
CA GLU A 11 30.47 -1.76 -0.05
C GLU A 11 30.39 -0.80 -1.24
N ALA A 12 31.46 -0.74 -2.08
CA ALA A 12 31.48 0.11 -3.25
C ALA A 12 30.41 -0.30 -4.28
N SER A 13 30.22 -1.61 -4.47
CA SER A 13 29.18 -2.17 -5.34
C SER A 13 27.77 -1.85 -4.84
N THR A 14 27.57 -1.97 -3.54
CA THR A 14 26.29 -1.61 -2.89
C THR A 14 26.01 -0.12 -3.03
N ALA A 15 26.98 0.74 -2.76
CA ALA A 15 26.84 2.18 -2.92
C ALA A 15 26.52 2.56 -4.38
N ALA A 16 27.17 1.91 -5.36
CA ALA A 16 26.89 2.12 -6.78
C ALA A 16 25.45 1.70 -7.15
N PHE A 17 24.99 0.53 -6.67
CA PHE A 17 23.60 0.10 -6.84
C PHE A 17 22.61 1.13 -6.27
N LEU A 18 22.83 1.56 -5.01
CA LEU A 18 21.96 2.53 -4.36
C LEU A 18 21.89 3.87 -5.09
N ARG A 19 22.99 4.32 -5.68
CA ARG A 19 23.00 5.49 -6.58
C ARG A 19 22.21 5.23 -7.86
N SER A 20 22.34 4.04 -8.46
CA SER A 20 21.60 3.68 -9.67
C SER A 20 20.08 3.71 -9.51
N LEU A 21 19.57 3.52 -8.29
CA LEU A 21 18.13 3.59 -8.00
C LEU A 21 17.55 4.99 -8.21
N ILE A 22 18.37 6.05 -8.07
CA ILE A 22 17.94 7.45 -8.24
C ILE A 22 17.56 7.71 -9.71
N GLY A 23 18.33 7.15 -10.66
CA GLY A 23 18.05 7.28 -12.10
C GLY A 23 16.91 6.42 -12.63
N ARG A 24 16.42 5.46 -11.83
CA ARG A 24 15.30 4.59 -12.21
C ARG A 24 13.98 5.29 -11.86
N LYS A 25 12.96 5.18 -12.74
CA LYS A 25 11.62 5.74 -12.53
C LYS A 25 10.83 4.99 -11.43
N LEU A 26 11.49 4.69 -10.30
CA LEU A 26 10.88 4.05 -9.14
C LEU A 26 10.14 5.06 -8.26
N SER A 27 9.20 4.58 -7.44
CA SER A 27 8.61 5.44 -6.41
C SER A 27 9.62 5.72 -5.29
N PRO A 28 9.59 6.90 -4.64
CA PRO A 28 10.46 7.20 -3.49
C PRO A 28 10.37 6.13 -2.39
N GLN A 29 9.18 5.56 -2.19
CA GLN A 29 8.95 4.49 -1.22
C GLN A 29 9.63 3.18 -1.65
N THR A 30 9.58 2.82 -2.94
CA THR A 30 10.27 1.64 -3.47
C THR A 30 11.78 1.80 -3.34
N THR A 31 12.32 2.97 -3.71
CA THR A 31 13.75 3.28 -3.57
C THR A 31 14.21 3.17 -2.12
N ARG A 32 13.43 3.73 -1.17
CA ARG A 32 13.71 3.63 0.26
C ARG A 32 13.69 2.18 0.74
N ALA A 33 12.68 1.40 0.34
CA ALA A 33 12.55 -0.01 0.70
C ALA A 33 13.74 -0.82 0.18
N TYR A 34 14.14 -0.65 -1.08
CA TYR A 34 15.28 -1.35 -1.68
C TYR A 34 16.59 -0.98 -0.97
N ARG A 35 16.79 0.32 -0.69
CA ARG A 35 17.95 0.77 0.11
C ARG A 35 18.00 0.03 1.44
N THR A 36 16.92 0.07 2.21
CA THR A 36 16.86 -0.57 3.55
C THR A 36 17.11 -2.08 3.46
N ASP A 37 16.49 -2.76 2.49
CA ASP A 37 16.58 -4.22 2.38
C ASP A 37 17.98 -4.68 1.97
N VAL A 38 18.61 -4.01 1.02
CA VAL A 38 19.98 -4.34 0.57
C VAL A 38 21.00 -4.00 1.66
N THR A 39 20.87 -2.84 2.31
CA THR A 39 21.78 -2.48 3.41
C THR A 39 21.68 -3.47 4.58
N GLN A 40 20.47 -3.91 4.94
CA GLN A 40 20.29 -4.92 5.99
C GLN A 40 20.90 -6.27 5.62
N PHE A 41 20.80 -6.69 4.36
CA PHE A 41 21.45 -7.92 3.91
C PHE A 41 22.97 -7.84 3.99
N VAL A 42 23.55 -6.74 3.51
CA VAL A 42 25.02 -6.53 3.54
C VAL A 42 25.54 -6.47 4.98
N ALA A 43 24.82 -5.80 5.88
CA ALA A 43 25.17 -5.76 7.30
C ALA A 43 25.11 -7.16 7.93
N TRP A 44 24.04 -7.93 7.69
CA TRP A 44 23.92 -9.30 8.19
C TRP A 44 25.05 -10.20 7.66
N LEU A 45 25.40 -10.08 6.39
CA LEU A 45 26.48 -10.84 5.79
C LEU A 45 27.84 -10.55 6.47
N ALA A 46 28.11 -9.27 6.75
CA ALA A 46 29.32 -8.87 7.45
C ALA A 46 29.39 -9.42 8.88
N GLU A 47 28.25 -9.47 9.59
CA GLU A 47 28.15 -9.99 10.97
C GLU A 47 28.31 -11.54 11.02
N THR A 48 27.83 -12.25 9.99
CA THR A 48 27.71 -13.72 10.03
C THR A 48 28.96 -14.41 9.44
N ASN A 49 29.45 -13.94 8.29
CA ASN A 49 30.49 -14.63 7.49
C ASN A 49 31.81 -13.87 7.48
N GLY A 50 31.99 -12.81 8.30
CA GLY A 50 33.05 -11.85 8.12
C GLY A 50 32.81 -11.02 6.83
N VAL A 51 33.65 -10.01 6.62
CA VAL A 51 33.46 -9.11 5.45
C VAL A 51 33.64 -9.92 4.17
N ALA A 52 32.58 -10.19 3.45
CA ALA A 52 32.71 -10.61 2.05
C ALA A 52 33.32 -9.41 1.28
N ASP A 53 34.61 -9.48 0.99
CA ASP A 53 35.34 -8.39 0.35
C ASP A 53 34.74 -8.00 -1.00
N THR A 54 34.13 -8.97 -1.69
CA THR A 54 33.58 -8.76 -3.03
C THR A 54 32.23 -9.52 -3.19
N ALA A 55 31.38 -9.00 -4.07
CA ALA A 55 30.08 -9.60 -4.36
C ALA A 55 30.19 -11.02 -4.96
N SER A 56 31.30 -11.35 -5.61
CA SER A 56 31.53 -12.66 -6.22
C SER A 56 31.71 -13.81 -5.19
N LYS A 57 31.97 -13.47 -3.94
CA LYS A 57 32.06 -14.44 -2.84
C LYS A 57 30.72 -14.83 -2.23
N ILE A 58 29.64 -14.09 -2.54
CA ILE A 58 28.31 -14.39 -2.05
C ILE A 58 27.76 -15.64 -2.72
N THR A 59 27.41 -16.62 -1.94
CA THR A 59 26.97 -17.94 -2.40
C THR A 59 25.46 -18.12 -2.25
N ARG A 60 24.94 -19.21 -2.84
CA ARG A 60 23.55 -19.64 -2.61
C ARG A 60 23.30 -20.03 -1.13
N LEU A 61 24.32 -20.54 -0.45
CA LEU A 61 24.24 -20.92 0.96
C LEU A 61 23.96 -19.67 1.80
N ASP A 62 24.71 -18.58 1.59
CA ASP A 62 24.48 -17.30 2.30
C ASP A 62 23.05 -16.80 2.13
N MET A 63 22.47 -16.97 0.93
CA MET A 63 21.09 -16.60 0.68
C MET A 63 20.08 -17.46 1.43
N THR A 64 20.36 -18.76 1.55
CA THR A 64 19.53 -19.71 2.30
C THR A 64 19.58 -19.42 3.80
N GLU A 65 20.76 -19.14 4.33
CA GLU A 65 20.97 -18.76 5.73
C GLU A 65 20.30 -17.40 6.05
N TYR A 66 20.42 -16.43 5.14
CA TYR A 66 19.71 -15.15 5.31
C TYR A 66 18.20 -15.33 5.35
N LEU A 67 17.63 -16.21 4.53
CA LEU A 67 16.20 -16.52 4.57
C LEU A 67 15.80 -17.20 5.89
N ALA A 68 16.62 -18.13 6.39
CA ALA A 68 16.40 -18.75 7.70
C ALA A 68 16.48 -17.72 8.83
N TYR A 69 17.45 -16.81 8.78
CA TYR A 69 17.55 -15.67 9.71
C TYR A 69 16.30 -14.79 9.70
N LEU A 70 15.79 -14.43 8.50
CA LEU A 70 14.57 -13.62 8.39
C LEU A 70 13.35 -14.35 8.96
N ALA A 71 13.23 -15.65 8.73
CA ALA A 71 12.18 -16.48 9.28
C ALA A 71 12.26 -16.56 10.81
N GLY A 72 13.46 -16.77 11.36
CA GLY A 72 13.70 -16.80 12.81
C GLY A 72 13.36 -15.48 13.51
N ARG A 73 13.43 -14.35 12.80
CA ARG A 73 12.98 -13.04 13.31
C ARG A 73 11.46 -12.82 13.22
N GLY A 74 10.69 -13.82 12.86
CA GLY A 74 9.23 -13.73 12.77
C GLY A 74 8.73 -12.85 11.62
N LEU A 75 9.54 -12.58 10.58
CA LEU A 75 9.08 -11.81 9.42
C LEU A 75 8.03 -12.59 8.65
N THR A 76 7.00 -11.87 8.21
CA THR A 76 5.93 -12.47 7.39
C THR A 76 6.44 -12.85 6.01
N GLY A 77 5.84 -13.86 5.38
CA GLY A 77 6.17 -14.26 4.01
C GLY A 77 6.10 -13.10 3.00
N VAL A 78 5.19 -12.13 3.20
CA VAL A 78 5.12 -10.89 2.39
C VAL A 78 6.35 -10.02 2.57
N SER A 79 6.84 -9.85 3.80
CA SER A 79 8.04 -9.08 4.10
C SER A 79 9.28 -9.75 3.51
N CYS A 80 9.40 -11.08 3.64
CA CYS A 80 10.48 -11.85 3.04
C CYS A 80 10.45 -11.76 1.50
N ALA A 81 9.27 -11.89 0.88
CA ALA A 81 9.11 -11.77 -0.56
C ALA A 81 9.55 -10.38 -1.08
N ARG A 82 9.23 -9.28 -0.36
CA ARG A 82 9.68 -7.94 -0.71
C ARG A 82 11.19 -7.80 -0.63
N LYS A 83 11.81 -8.31 0.45
CA LYS A 83 13.27 -8.30 0.61
C LYS A 83 13.97 -9.08 -0.49
N LEU A 84 13.48 -10.27 -0.83
CA LEU A 84 13.99 -11.04 -1.95
C LEU A 84 13.86 -10.30 -3.29
N ALA A 85 12.76 -9.58 -3.51
CA ALA A 85 12.60 -8.78 -4.73
C ALA A 85 13.68 -7.68 -4.81
N ALA A 86 13.98 -7.00 -3.70
CA ALA A 86 15.06 -6.00 -3.65
C ALA A 86 16.44 -6.63 -3.91
N LEU A 87 16.72 -7.79 -3.32
CA LEU A 87 17.98 -8.51 -3.54
C LEU A 87 18.11 -9.06 -4.96
N ARG A 88 17.02 -9.52 -5.59
CA ARG A 88 17.03 -9.90 -7.01
C ARG A 88 17.40 -8.74 -7.92
N GLU A 89 16.89 -7.55 -7.66
CA GLU A 89 17.29 -6.34 -8.40
C GLU A 89 18.76 -5.97 -8.15
N TYR A 90 19.23 -6.13 -6.92
CA TYR A 90 20.63 -5.89 -6.58
C TYR A 90 21.56 -6.86 -7.32
N PHE A 91 21.31 -8.16 -7.25
CA PHE A 91 22.14 -9.15 -7.94
C PHE A 91 22.04 -9.04 -9.46
N ARG A 92 20.88 -8.72 -10.01
CA ARG A 92 20.77 -8.42 -11.46
C ARG A 92 21.64 -7.24 -11.88
N TYR A 93 21.71 -6.20 -11.04
CA TYR A 93 22.61 -5.07 -11.28
C TYR A 93 24.08 -5.51 -11.27
N LEU A 94 24.48 -6.36 -10.34
CA LEU A 94 25.85 -6.87 -10.24
C LEU A 94 26.21 -7.80 -11.41
N GLU A 95 25.27 -8.64 -11.87
CA GLU A 95 25.43 -9.44 -13.11
C GLU A 95 25.63 -8.53 -14.33
N GLY A 96 24.84 -7.48 -14.46
CA GLY A 96 24.95 -6.52 -15.57
C GLY A 96 26.25 -5.70 -15.59
N LEU A 97 27.00 -5.73 -14.50
CA LEU A 97 28.33 -5.13 -14.39
C LEU A 97 29.48 -6.17 -14.37
N ASP A 98 29.19 -7.43 -14.69
CA ASP A 98 30.15 -8.54 -14.65
C ASP A 98 30.87 -8.74 -13.30
N GLN A 99 30.30 -8.22 -12.20
CA GLN A 99 30.85 -8.40 -10.86
C GLN A 99 30.59 -9.81 -10.30
N ILE A 100 29.51 -10.43 -10.75
CA ILE A 100 29.17 -11.83 -10.48
C ILE A 100 28.78 -12.51 -11.80
N ALA A 101 29.12 -13.79 -11.92
CA ALA A 101 28.79 -14.56 -13.12
C ALA A 101 27.30 -14.98 -13.16
N ARG A 102 26.69 -15.20 -11.99
CA ARG A 102 25.30 -15.62 -11.82
C ARG A 102 24.77 -15.21 -10.46
N SER A 103 23.52 -14.81 -10.41
CA SER A 103 22.83 -14.45 -9.15
C SER A 103 22.79 -15.63 -8.17
N PRO A 104 23.24 -15.45 -6.92
CA PRO A 104 23.12 -16.47 -5.87
C PRO A 104 21.65 -16.78 -5.50
N LEU A 105 20.70 -15.94 -5.95
CA LEU A 105 19.26 -16.16 -5.81
C LEU A 105 18.65 -17.02 -6.94
N ALA A 106 19.46 -17.48 -7.93
CA ALA A 106 18.97 -18.32 -9.01
C ALA A 106 18.42 -19.64 -8.44
N GLY A 107 17.17 -19.97 -8.77
CA GLY A 107 16.48 -21.17 -8.27
C GLY A 107 16.05 -21.14 -6.80
N ILE A 108 16.10 -19.97 -6.14
CA ILE A 108 15.51 -19.78 -4.82
C ILE A 108 14.07 -19.28 -4.99
N ASP A 109 13.12 -20.08 -4.50
CA ASP A 109 11.71 -19.74 -4.55
C ASP A 109 11.36 -18.61 -3.60
N THR A 110 10.39 -17.81 -4.02
CA THR A 110 9.83 -16.78 -3.14
C THR A 110 8.91 -17.45 -2.12
N PRO A 111 9.06 -17.21 -0.80
CA PRO A 111 8.15 -17.75 0.20
C PRO A 111 6.70 -17.47 -0.18
N LYS A 112 5.85 -18.49 -0.10
CA LYS A 112 4.42 -18.36 -0.39
C LYS A 112 3.84 -17.31 0.55
N ARG A 113 3.04 -16.40 -0.01
CA ARG A 113 2.27 -15.46 0.78
C ARG A 113 1.22 -16.26 1.54
N GLU A 114 1.32 -16.34 2.84
CA GLU A 114 0.19 -16.79 3.64
C GLU A 114 -1.00 -15.89 3.31
N GLN A 115 -2.10 -16.48 2.89
CA GLN A 115 -3.36 -15.75 2.75
C GLN A 115 -3.84 -15.43 4.17
N ARG A 116 -3.35 -14.32 4.73
CA ARG A 116 -3.97 -13.77 5.94
C ARG A 116 -5.44 -13.53 5.62
N GLY A 117 -6.32 -14.00 6.52
CA GLY A 117 -7.75 -13.78 6.41
C GLY A 117 -8.03 -12.32 6.07
N ARG A 118 -8.99 -12.08 5.19
CA ARG A 118 -9.29 -10.75 4.65
C ARG A 118 -9.66 -9.81 5.80
N ASN A 119 -8.77 -8.90 6.15
CA ASN A 119 -9.01 -7.90 7.20
C ASN A 119 -9.87 -6.76 6.62
N TYR A 120 -11.17 -7.02 6.40
CA TYR A 120 -12.15 -5.99 6.11
C TYR A 120 -13.24 -5.99 7.18
N LEU A 121 -13.96 -4.87 7.29
CA LEU A 121 -14.99 -4.69 8.31
C LEU A 121 -16.24 -5.49 7.97
N THR A 122 -16.88 -6.09 8.97
CA THR A 122 -18.27 -6.57 8.84
C THR A 122 -19.25 -5.38 8.84
N PRO A 123 -20.54 -5.57 8.46
CA PRO A 123 -21.53 -4.50 8.53
C PRO A 123 -21.65 -3.87 9.92
N GLU A 124 -21.59 -4.70 10.96
CA GLU A 124 -21.67 -4.27 12.36
C GLU A 124 -20.43 -3.48 12.77
N GLU A 125 -19.24 -3.95 12.40
CA GLU A 125 -17.98 -3.23 12.66
C GLU A 125 -17.91 -1.91 11.92
N TYR A 126 -18.38 -1.88 10.66
CA TYR A 126 -18.52 -0.65 9.87
C TYR A 126 -19.40 0.37 10.61
N SER A 127 -20.56 -0.07 11.10
CA SER A 127 -21.49 0.80 11.81
C SER A 127 -20.91 1.30 13.13
N ARG A 128 -20.26 0.42 13.92
CA ARG A 128 -19.60 0.81 15.18
C ARG A 128 -18.45 1.78 14.96
N LEU A 129 -17.62 1.56 13.90
CA LEU A 129 -16.51 2.46 13.57
C LEU A 129 -16.99 3.88 13.29
N LEU A 130 -18.04 4.04 12.48
CA LEU A 130 -18.61 5.35 12.19
C LEU A 130 -19.30 5.97 13.41
N ALA A 131 -20.01 5.17 14.21
CA ALA A 131 -20.64 5.66 15.44
C ALA A 131 -19.60 6.20 16.43
N ALA A 132 -18.47 5.50 16.60
CA ALA A 132 -17.37 5.95 17.46
C ALA A 132 -16.78 7.30 17.04
N ALA A 133 -16.80 7.63 15.74
CA ALA A 133 -16.29 8.89 15.22
C ALA A 133 -17.35 10.01 15.16
N GLY A 134 -18.62 9.72 15.47
CA GLY A 134 -19.75 10.63 15.27
C GLY A 134 -19.64 11.97 15.99
N GLY A 135 -18.90 12.03 17.11
CA GLY A 135 -18.66 13.27 17.87
C GLY A 135 -17.61 14.22 17.25
N HIS A 136 -16.94 13.83 16.17
CA HIS A 136 -15.86 14.61 15.56
C HIS A 136 -16.07 14.74 14.04
N ALA A 137 -16.59 15.89 13.59
CA ALA A 137 -16.99 16.12 12.20
C ALA A 137 -15.87 15.78 11.19
N ARG A 138 -14.62 16.20 11.46
CA ARG A 138 -13.47 15.90 10.60
C ARG A 138 -13.23 14.38 10.48
N ASP A 139 -13.13 13.71 11.62
CA ASP A 139 -12.75 12.31 11.69
C ASP A 139 -13.85 11.42 11.12
N PHE A 140 -15.11 11.78 11.36
CA PHE A 140 -16.27 11.15 10.75
C PHE A 140 -16.29 11.29 9.23
N ALA A 141 -15.98 12.50 8.70
CA ALA A 141 -15.88 12.72 7.26
C ALA A 141 -14.77 11.89 6.63
N ILE A 142 -13.57 11.84 7.25
CA ILE A 142 -12.44 11.02 6.79
C ILE A 142 -12.84 9.54 6.67
N LEU A 143 -13.38 8.95 7.73
CA LEU A 143 -13.77 7.54 7.76
C LEU A 143 -14.91 7.25 6.77
N THR A 144 -15.88 8.15 6.67
CA THR A 144 -16.99 8.01 5.72
C THR A 144 -16.50 8.02 4.28
N LEU A 145 -15.60 8.96 3.91
CA LEU A 145 -15.02 8.99 2.57
C LEU A 145 -14.26 7.70 2.24
N PHE A 146 -13.41 7.20 3.14
CA PHE A 146 -12.74 5.91 2.91
C PHE A 146 -13.72 4.79 2.60
N LEU A 147 -14.79 4.70 3.39
CA LEU A 147 -15.74 3.60 3.33
C LEU A 147 -16.72 3.72 2.15
N GLN A 148 -16.95 4.92 1.61
CA GLN A 148 -17.85 5.15 0.47
C GLN A 148 -17.14 5.22 -0.87
N THR A 149 -15.86 5.58 -0.91
CA THR A 149 -15.13 5.82 -2.17
C THR A 149 -13.99 4.84 -2.40
N GLY A 150 -13.53 4.16 -1.35
CA GLY A 150 -12.34 3.33 -1.44
C GLY A 150 -11.07 4.09 -1.80
N ILE A 151 -11.03 5.41 -1.57
CA ILE A 151 -9.88 6.28 -1.84
C ILE A 151 -8.61 5.77 -1.12
N ARG A 152 -7.42 5.99 -1.69
CA ARG A 152 -6.15 5.67 -1.03
C ARG A 152 -5.81 6.72 0.02
N ILE A 153 -5.03 6.33 1.03
CA ILE A 153 -4.62 7.26 2.10
C ILE A 153 -3.87 8.47 1.55
N SER A 154 -2.97 8.29 0.57
CA SER A 154 -2.25 9.38 -0.06
C SER A 154 -3.16 10.31 -0.86
N GLU A 155 -4.17 9.75 -1.54
CA GLU A 155 -5.18 10.50 -2.27
C GLU A 155 -6.03 11.34 -1.30
N LEU A 156 -6.50 10.75 -0.20
CA LEU A 156 -7.27 11.46 0.82
C LEU A 156 -6.48 12.62 1.45
N CYS A 157 -5.21 12.41 1.76
CA CYS A 157 -4.35 13.45 2.33
C CYS A 157 -4.03 14.59 1.34
N ALA A 158 -4.13 14.31 0.04
CA ALA A 158 -3.90 15.28 -1.03
C ALA A 158 -5.16 15.98 -1.53
N LEU A 159 -6.35 15.64 -1.01
CA LEU A 159 -7.60 16.30 -1.39
C LEU A 159 -7.58 17.80 -1.02
N GLU A 160 -8.03 18.61 -1.94
CA GLU A 160 -8.31 20.03 -1.73
C GLU A 160 -9.82 20.28 -1.64
N ILE A 161 -10.20 21.44 -1.13
CA ILE A 161 -11.62 21.81 -0.97
C ILE A 161 -12.35 21.78 -2.32
N GLU A 162 -11.69 22.22 -3.39
CA GLU A 162 -12.26 22.24 -4.75
C GLU A 162 -12.45 20.85 -5.37
N ASP A 163 -11.82 19.82 -4.82
CA ASP A 163 -11.94 18.44 -5.32
C ASP A 163 -13.27 17.79 -4.92
N ILE A 164 -14.06 18.44 -4.04
CA ILE A 164 -15.32 17.89 -3.58
C ILE A 164 -16.50 18.81 -3.87
N ASP A 165 -17.45 18.34 -4.64
CA ASP A 165 -18.75 18.97 -4.82
C ASP A 165 -19.79 18.26 -3.93
N THR A 166 -20.10 18.88 -2.79
CA THR A 166 -21.08 18.31 -1.85
C THR A 166 -22.52 18.42 -2.34
N LYS A 167 -22.84 19.36 -3.26
CA LYS A 167 -24.17 19.51 -3.89
C LYS A 167 -24.35 18.50 -5.02
N GLY A 168 -23.39 18.43 -5.93
CA GLY A 168 -23.34 17.45 -7.01
C GLY A 168 -22.97 16.04 -6.54
N ARG A 169 -22.53 15.92 -5.29
CA ARG A 169 -22.13 14.63 -4.65
C ARG A 169 -21.05 13.91 -5.44
N THR A 170 -20.01 14.64 -5.80
CA THR A 170 -18.86 14.07 -6.51
C THR A 170 -17.56 14.40 -5.81
N LEU A 171 -16.59 13.50 -5.94
CA LEU A 171 -15.23 13.64 -5.46
C LEU A 171 -14.26 13.40 -6.63
N ARG A 172 -13.48 14.41 -6.97
CA ARG A 172 -12.41 14.30 -7.96
C ARG A 172 -11.11 13.84 -7.28
N VAL A 173 -10.61 12.70 -7.69
CA VAL A 173 -9.29 12.21 -7.28
C VAL A 173 -8.31 12.58 -8.40
N ARG A 174 -7.38 13.48 -8.10
CA ARG A 174 -6.38 13.97 -9.05
C ARG A 174 -5.43 12.86 -9.50
N GLU A 175 -4.80 13.07 -10.63
CA GLU A 175 -3.79 12.14 -11.15
C GLU A 175 -2.61 12.02 -10.17
N GLY A 176 -2.29 10.78 -9.77
CA GLY A 176 -1.13 10.45 -8.97
C GLY A 176 -0.11 9.64 -9.78
N LYS A 177 1.10 9.49 -9.27
CA LYS A 177 2.16 8.71 -9.95
C LYS A 177 1.66 7.30 -10.29
N GLY A 178 1.36 7.09 -11.56
CA GLY A 178 0.90 5.78 -12.03
C GLY A 178 -0.60 5.53 -11.98
N GLN A 179 -1.45 6.58 -11.87
CA GLN A 179 -2.90 6.47 -11.79
C GLN A 179 -3.53 7.58 -12.65
N SER A 180 -4.65 7.28 -13.30
CA SER A 180 -5.47 8.27 -13.98
C SER A 180 -6.32 9.04 -12.98
N ALA A 181 -6.57 10.33 -13.26
CA ALA A 181 -7.58 11.09 -12.57
C ALA A 181 -8.94 10.38 -12.72
N ARG A 182 -9.76 10.46 -11.68
CA ARG A 182 -11.11 9.87 -11.70
C ARG A 182 -12.07 10.67 -10.83
N THR A 183 -13.34 10.64 -11.19
CA THR A 183 -14.43 11.16 -10.36
C THR A 183 -15.17 9.97 -9.73
N VAL A 184 -15.44 10.08 -8.43
CA VAL A 184 -16.18 9.08 -7.66
C VAL A 184 -17.44 9.74 -7.11
N GLU A 185 -18.58 9.07 -7.27
CA GLU A 185 -19.84 9.54 -6.70
C GLU A 185 -19.87 9.32 -5.17
N LEU A 186 -20.47 10.28 -4.48
CA LEU A 186 -20.70 10.23 -3.04
C LEU A 186 -22.15 9.89 -2.73
N GLU A 187 -22.35 9.02 -1.77
CA GLU A 187 -23.66 8.87 -1.16
C GLU A 187 -24.03 10.13 -0.37
N LYS A 188 -25.33 10.39 -0.20
CA LYS A 188 -25.84 11.54 0.56
C LYS A 188 -25.15 11.71 1.92
N LYS A 189 -24.94 10.63 2.63
CA LYS A 189 -24.25 10.62 3.95
C LYS A 189 -22.80 11.11 3.85
N GLY A 190 -22.07 10.78 2.79
CA GLY A 190 -20.70 11.23 2.56
C GLY A 190 -20.63 12.75 2.30
N ALA A 191 -21.50 13.24 1.42
CA ALA A 191 -21.60 14.67 1.13
C ALA A 191 -21.97 15.46 2.39
N GLN A 192 -22.93 14.97 3.18
CA GLN A 192 -23.32 15.59 4.46
C GLN A 192 -22.18 15.61 5.48
N ALA A 193 -21.42 14.51 5.59
CA ALA A 193 -20.27 14.42 6.50
C ALA A 193 -19.21 15.47 6.16
N VAL A 194 -18.90 15.64 4.88
CA VAL A 194 -17.93 16.66 4.43
C VAL A 194 -18.49 18.05 4.63
N THR A 195 -19.77 18.30 4.34
CA THR A 195 -20.42 19.61 4.61
C THR A 195 -20.34 19.97 6.08
N SER A 196 -20.58 18.99 6.98
CA SER A 196 -20.48 19.21 8.43
C SER A 196 -19.04 19.53 8.85
N TRP A 197 -18.06 18.87 8.25
CA TRP A 197 -16.64 19.21 8.48
C TRP A 197 -16.31 20.61 7.99
N LEU A 198 -16.68 20.98 6.77
CA LEU A 198 -16.38 22.29 6.19
C LEU A 198 -16.95 23.46 7.02
N ARG A 199 -18.08 23.27 7.72
CA ARG A 199 -18.66 24.27 8.62
C ARG A 199 -17.82 24.55 9.86
N VAL A 200 -17.03 23.60 10.31
CA VAL A 200 -16.21 23.70 11.53
C VAL A 200 -14.71 23.61 11.23
N ARG A 201 -14.36 23.56 9.95
CA ARG A 201 -12.97 23.56 9.52
C ARG A 201 -12.33 24.88 9.89
N PRO A 202 -11.15 24.86 10.57
CA PRO A 202 -10.44 26.11 10.88
C PRO A 202 -10.13 26.93 9.62
N GLU A 203 -10.24 28.23 9.72
CA GLU A 203 -9.77 29.14 8.68
C GLU A 203 -8.24 29.06 8.57
N THR A 204 -7.75 28.92 7.35
CA THR A 204 -6.31 28.77 7.05
C THR A 204 -6.07 29.06 5.57
N LEU A 205 -4.86 29.46 5.23
CA LEU A 205 -4.42 29.61 3.84
C LEU A 205 -4.28 28.27 3.09
N SER A 206 -4.33 27.15 3.79
CA SER A 206 -4.26 25.82 3.16
C SER A 206 -5.57 25.46 2.48
N GLU A 207 -5.52 25.13 1.21
CA GLU A 207 -6.65 24.62 0.43
C GLU A 207 -6.93 23.13 0.69
N THR A 208 -6.04 22.44 1.42
CA THR A 208 -6.20 21.01 1.72
C THR A 208 -7.50 20.76 2.48
N LEU A 209 -8.29 19.80 2.02
CA LEU A 209 -9.60 19.49 2.61
C LEU A 209 -9.48 19.10 4.09
N PHE A 210 -8.51 18.26 4.44
CA PHE A 210 -8.32 17.78 5.81
C PHE A 210 -7.04 18.31 6.43
N LEU A 211 -7.19 18.87 7.64
CA LEU A 211 -6.10 19.43 8.43
C LEU A 211 -5.77 18.54 9.63
N GLY A 212 -4.50 18.52 10.03
CA GLY A 212 -4.03 17.99 11.30
C GLY A 212 -4.52 18.84 12.48
N ARG A 213 -4.14 18.43 13.70
CA ARG A 213 -4.44 19.22 14.92
C ARG A 213 -3.63 20.52 14.98
N ASP A 214 -2.53 20.56 14.28
CA ASP A 214 -1.62 21.70 14.14
C ASP A 214 -2.04 22.69 13.05
N GLY A 215 -3.20 22.48 12.43
CA GLY A 215 -3.70 23.31 11.33
C GLY A 215 -2.97 23.07 10.00
N GLN A 216 -1.97 22.20 9.96
CA GLN A 216 -1.25 21.83 8.75
C GLN A 216 -1.99 20.74 7.97
N PRO A 217 -1.68 20.53 6.69
CA PRO A 217 -2.24 19.43 5.92
C PRO A 217 -2.11 18.08 6.63
N LEU A 218 -3.20 17.31 6.70
CA LEU A 218 -3.24 16.02 7.37
C LEU A 218 -2.29 15.03 6.69
N LYS A 219 -1.38 14.44 7.46
CA LYS A 219 -0.41 13.46 6.98
C LYS A 219 -0.91 12.04 7.13
N GLU A 220 -0.39 11.12 6.32
CA GLU A 220 -0.79 9.71 6.34
C GLU A 220 -0.66 9.04 7.72
N TRP A 221 0.38 9.39 8.49
CA TRP A 221 0.54 8.84 9.85
C TRP A 221 -0.60 9.28 10.77
N GLY A 222 -1.05 10.55 10.69
CA GLY A 222 -2.19 11.04 11.46
C GLY A 222 -3.51 10.34 11.10
N VAL A 223 -3.69 9.94 9.84
CA VAL A 223 -4.84 9.10 9.42
C VAL A 223 -4.75 7.71 10.02
N ARG A 224 -3.55 7.11 10.07
CA ARG A 224 -3.35 5.78 10.69
C ARG A 224 -3.63 5.81 12.18
N ASP A 225 -3.16 6.83 12.88
CA ASP A 225 -3.40 7.01 14.32
C ASP A 225 -4.90 7.23 14.61
N LEU A 226 -5.57 8.07 13.80
CA LEU A 226 -7.00 8.28 13.87
C LEU A 226 -7.75 6.95 13.70
N LEU A 227 -7.42 6.17 12.70
CA LEU A 227 -8.07 4.88 12.44
C LEU A 227 -7.85 3.90 13.60
N ALA A 228 -6.63 3.81 14.12
CA ALA A 228 -6.31 2.96 15.27
C ALA A 228 -7.13 3.36 16.51
N LYS A 229 -7.22 4.67 16.81
CA LYS A 229 -8.05 5.23 17.89
C LYS A 229 -9.51 4.78 17.77
N TYR A 230 -10.12 4.95 16.60
CA TYR A 230 -11.53 4.63 16.42
C TYR A 230 -11.82 3.14 16.31
N CYS A 231 -10.88 2.34 15.80
CA CYS A 231 -10.99 0.88 15.88
C CYS A 231 -10.99 0.38 17.33
N ALA A 232 -10.12 0.92 18.18
CA ALA A 232 -10.09 0.61 19.60
C ALA A 232 -11.41 1.01 20.30
N ALA A 233 -11.89 2.24 20.07
CA ALA A 233 -13.15 2.73 20.63
C ALA A 233 -14.37 1.93 20.16
N ALA A 234 -14.35 1.41 18.93
CA ALA A 234 -15.41 0.55 18.38
C ALA A 234 -15.29 -0.93 18.78
N GLY A 235 -14.31 -1.31 19.60
CA GLY A 235 -14.07 -2.70 19.99
C GLY A 235 -13.68 -3.63 18.84
N ILE A 236 -13.00 -3.09 17.81
CA ILE A 236 -12.55 -3.86 16.66
C ILE A 236 -11.14 -4.40 16.96
N LYS A 237 -11.05 -5.71 17.24
CA LYS A 237 -9.78 -6.36 17.67
C LYS A 237 -8.80 -6.67 16.52
N LYS A 238 -9.31 -6.78 15.30
CA LYS A 238 -8.47 -7.07 14.12
C LYS A 238 -7.73 -5.83 13.63
N ALA A 239 -6.53 -6.04 13.07
CA ALA A 239 -5.72 -4.95 12.53
C ALA A 239 -6.39 -4.36 11.27
N ILE A 240 -7.01 -3.20 11.41
CA ILE A 240 -7.61 -2.44 10.31
C ILE A 240 -6.66 -1.33 9.89
N THR A 241 -6.42 -1.24 8.60
CA THR A 241 -5.58 -0.23 7.95
C THR A 241 -6.41 0.57 6.95
N PRO A 242 -5.95 1.72 6.45
CA PRO A 242 -6.62 2.42 5.35
C PRO A 242 -6.84 1.52 4.12
N HIS A 243 -5.93 0.59 3.86
CA HIS A 243 -6.10 -0.40 2.80
C HIS A 243 -7.23 -1.40 3.12
N SER A 244 -7.43 -1.75 4.39
CA SER A 244 -8.56 -2.58 4.84
C SER A 244 -9.91 -1.87 4.63
N LEU A 245 -9.99 -0.54 4.83
CA LEU A 245 -11.19 0.24 4.55
C LEU A 245 -11.52 0.25 3.07
N ARG A 246 -10.51 0.39 2.22
CA ARG A 246 -10.66 0.28 0.77
C ARG A 246 -11.10 -1.13 0.35
N HIS A 247 -10.57 -2.17 0.98
CA HIS A 247 -11.04 -3.55 0.80
C HIS A 247 -12.49 -3.71 1.24
N THR A 248 -12.89 -3.09 2.36
CA THR A 248 -14.27 -3.06 2.83
C THR A 248 -15.18 -2.47 1.76
N PHE A 249 -14.87 -1.27 1.25
CA PHE A 249 -15.62 -0.65 0.15
C PHE A 249 -15.79 -1.59 -1.04
N ALA A 250 -14.67 -2.13 -1.54
CA ALA A 250 -14.70 -2.97 -2.73
C ALA A 250 -15.49 -4.28 -2.53
N SER A 251 -15.34 -4.93 -1.37
CA SER A 251 -16.09 -6.14 -1.03
C SER A 251 -17.60 -5.88 -0.95
N TYR A 252 -17.99 -4.80 -0.26
CA TYR A 252 -19.41 -4.42 -0.14
C TYR A 252 -20.05 -4.10 -1.48
N LYS A 253 -19.34 -3.38 -2.35
CA LYS A 253 -19.85 -3.06 -3.69
C LYS A 253 -19.92 -4.31 -4.58
N ALA A 254 -18.91 -5.21 -4.51
CA ALA A 254 -18.93 -6.49 -5.22
C ALA A 254 -20.08 -7.40 -4.76
N GLU A 255 -20.32 -7.47 -3.44
CA GLU A 255 -21.44 -8.23 -2.87
C GLU A 255 -22.81 -7.70 -3.27
N ARG A 256 -22.90 -6.42 -3.66
CA ARG A 256 -24.12 -5.78 -4.22
C ARG A 256 -24.21 -5.80 -5.73
N GLY A 257 -23.38 -6.61 -6.39
CA GLY A 257 -23.46 -6.83 -7.83
C GLY A 257 -22.71 -5.79 -8.70
N VAL A 258 -21.94 -4.88 -8.10
CA VAL A 258 -21.10 -3.96 -8.88
C VAL A 258 -20.05 -4.77 -9.63
N SER A 259 -19.94 -4.54 -10.95
CA SER A 259 -19.03 -5.28 -11.81
C SER A 259 -17.55 -5.02 -11.44
N ALA A 260 -16.68 -6.01 -11.69
CA ALA A 260 -15.25 -5.85 -11.47
C ALA A 260 -14.65 -4.70 -12.31
N PHE A 261 -15.23 -4.41 -13.48
CA PHE A 261 -14.83 -3.29 -14.34
C PHE A 261 -15.13 -1.95 -13.68
N GLN A 262 -16.33 -1.76 -13.17
CA GLN A 262 -16.74 -0.57 -12.44
C GLN A 262 -15.92 -0.36 -11.17
N LEU A 263 -15.65 -1.45 -10.41
CA LEU A 263 -14.77 -1.41 -9.24
C LEU A 263 -13.34 -1.00 -9.61
N LYS A 264 -12.82 -1.49 -10.73
CA LYS A 264 -11.52 -1.08 -11.26
C LYS A 264 -11.44 0.42 -11.51
N GLU A 265 -12.48 1.00 -12.14
CA GLU A 265 -12.56 2.45 -12.41
C GLU A 265 -12.61 3.25 -11.11
N TRP A 266 -13.56 2.95 -10.21
CA TRP A 266 -13.70 3.66 -8.93
C TRP A 266 -12.45 3.59 -8.06
N LEU A 267 -11.77 2.44 -8.07
CA LEU A 267 -10.55 2.24 -7.32
C LEU A 267 -9.30 2.79 -8.04
N GLY A 268 -9.35 3.09 -9.33
CA GLY A 268 -8.20 3.52 -10.11
C GLY A 268 -7.11 2.44 -10.18
N HIS A 269 -7.48 1.18 -10.44
CA HIS A 269 -6.54 0.08 -10.63
C HIS A 269 -6.08 0.01 -12.08
N ARG A 270 -4.77 0.14 -12.33
CA ARG A 270 -4.23 -0.04 -13.70
C ARG A 270 -4.37 -1.47 -14.22
N LYS A 271 -4.20 -2.47 -13.35
CA LYS A 271 -4.27 -3.89 -13.71
C LYS A 271 -5.53 -4.53 -13.14
N LEU A 272 -6.16 -5.40 -13.90
CA LEU A 272 -7.31 -6.22 -13.47
C LEU A 272 -6.92 -7.22 -12.36
N ASP A 273 -5.66 -7.66 -12.30
CA ASP A 273 -5.17 -8.64 -11.31
C ASP A 273 -5.47 -8.25 -9.86
N THR A 274 -5.39 -6.96 -9.55
CA THR A 274 -5.75 -6.44 -8.22
C THR A 274 -7.26 -6.48 -7.95
N THR A 275 -8.08 -6.61 -8.99
CA THR A 275 -9.54 -6.66 -8.92
C THR A 275 -10.06 -8.10 -9.00
N GLN A 276 -9.24 -9.07 -9.42
CA GLN A 276 -9.61 -10.50 -9.52
C GLN A 276 -10.13 -11.07 -8.20
N ILE A 277 -9.66 -10.57 -7.07
CA ILE A 277 -10.15 -10.96 -5.73
C ILE A 277 -11.66 -10.70 -5.60
N TYR A 278 -12.17 -9.67 -6.24
CA TYR A 278 -13.59 -9.29 -6.20
C TYR A 278 -14.43 -9.98 -7.27
N VAL A 279 -13.82 -10.48 -8.35
CA VAL A 279 -14.50 -11.29 -9.38
C VAL A 279 -15.10 -12.55 -8.78
N HIS A 280 -14.40 -13.19 -7.84
CA HIS A 280 -14.91 -14.37 -7.16
C HIS A 280 -16.12 -14.06 -6.27
N MET A 281 -16.18 -12.87 -5.67
CA MET A 281 -17.32 -12.41 -4.87
C MET A 281 -18.52 -12.05 -5.77
N ALA A 282 -18.29 -11.36 -6.88
CA ALA A 282 -19.32 -11.04 -7.86
C ALA A 282 -19.93 -12.31 -8.48
N ARG A 283 -19.15 -13.37 -8.75
CA ARG A 283 -19.64 -14.66 -9.25
C ARG A 283 -20.57 -15.39 -8.28
N LYS A 284 -20.33 -15.31 -6.98
CA LYS A 284 -21.26 -15.87 -5.96
C LYS A 284 -22.65 -15.23 -6.04
N ASN A 285 -22.73 -13.95 -6.43
CA ASN A 285 -23.98 -13.22 -6.55
C ASN A 285 -24.58 -13.25 -7.95
N ALA A 286 -23.82 -13.66 -8.99
CA ALA A 286 -24.32 -13.77 -10.35
C ALA A 286 -25.56 -14.64 -10.44
N LYS A 287 -25.63 -15.71 -9.64
CA LYS A 287 -26.80 -16.58 -9.54
C LYS A 287 -28.03 -15.86 -8.98
N LYS A 288 -27.85 -15.06 -7.92
CA LYS A 288 -28.93 -14.22 -7.35
C LYS A 288 -29.37 -13.10 -8.30
N VAL A 289 -28.44 -12.52 -9.04
CA VAL A 289 -28.75 -11.49 -10.04
C VAL A 289 -29.48 -12.10 -11.24
N MET A 290 -29.07 -13.29 -11.70
CA MET A 290 -29.83 -14.02 -12.74
C MET A 290 -31.26 -14.39 -12.30
N GLU A 291 -31.42 -14.87 -11.06
CA GLU A 291 -32.74 -15.18 -10.51
C GLU A 291 -33.62 -13.92 -10.34
N ALA A 292 -33.02 -12.77 -10.01
CA ALA A 292 -33.74 -11.50 -9.85
C ALA A 292 -34.01 -10.76 -11.18
N THR A 293 -33.36 -11.16 -12.29
CA THR A 293 -33.53 -10.58 -13.64
C THR A 293 -34.13 -11.55 -14.65
N SER A 294 -34.54 -12.76 -14.23
CA SER A 294 -35.35 -13.64 -15.06
C SER A 294 -36.75 -13.03 -15.28
N LEU A 295 -37.12 -12.84 -16.56
CA LEU A 295 -38.41 -12.38 -17.01
C LEU A 295 -39.52 -13.38 -16.65
#